data_0f6aa20eb5b71903ef523257460c4938
#
_entry.id   0f6aa20eb5b71903ef523257460c4938
#
_cell.length_a   1.000
_cell.length_b   1.000
_cell.length_c   1.000
_cell.angle_alpha   90.00
_cell.angle_beta   90.00
_cell.angle_gamma   90.00
#
_symmetry.space_group_name_H-M   'P 1'
#
loop_
_entity.id
_entity.type
_entity.pdbx_description
1 polymer ?
#
loop_
_entity_poly.entity_id
_entity_poly.type
_entity_poly.pdbx_seq_one_letter_code
_entity_poly.pdbx_strand_id
1 'polypeptide(L)'
;MTPPSDLVTVSVTVSTDPATAFVLFTQDINLWWRRGPNFRIAGKQPGVLRFEPRLGGRLLEEFESPSGPEVVTTGTITEWQPPARFRFEWRGVNFAPGESTQVEVVFEEVPTGTRVTIRHSGWAALPPDHPVRHGQQGPAFIRIMGLWWGDLMTSFREFVTDRAGS
;
A
#
# COMPACT_ATOMS: atom_id res chain seq x y z
N MET A 1 -0.10 15.00 -19.56
CA MET A 1 -1.09 15.02 -18.47
C MET A 1 -1.58 13.61 -18.20
N THR A 2 -1.51 13.19 -16.95
CA THR A 2 -1.99 11.87 -16.58
C THR A 2 -3.52 11.83 -16.68
N PRO A 3 -4.09 10.82 -17.36
CA PRO A 3 -5.56 10.71 -17.41
C PRO A 3 -6.12 10.55 -15.99
N PRO A 4 -7.30 11.14 -15.69
CA PRO A 4 -7.91 10.98 -14.37
C PRO A 4 -8.09 9.52 -13.93
N SER A 5 -8.23 8.61 -14.90
CA SER A 5 -8.41 7.18 -14.65
C SER A 5 -7.12 6.44 -14.30
N ASP A 6 -5.97 7.14 -14.22
CA ASP A 6 -4.67 6.54 -13.92
C ASP A 6 -4.20 6.79 -12.50
N LEU A 7 -4.90 7.60 -11.73
CA LEU A 7 -4.47 7.98 -10.38
C LEU A 7 -5.57 7.73 -9.36
N VAL A 8 -5.22 6.97 -8.33
CA VAL A 8 -6.04 6.81 -7.12
C VAL A 8 -5.40 7.64 -6.02
N THR A 9 -6.18 8.52 -5.38
CA THR A 9 -5.72 9.33 -4.26
C THR A 9 -6.63 9.12 -3.07
N VAL A 10 -6.05 8.77 -1.92
CA VAL A 10 -6.79 8.58 -0.66
C VAL A 10 -5.99 9.23 0.45
N SER A 11 -6.64 9.97 1.33
CA SER A 11 -5.99 10.61 2.48
C SER A 11 -6.70 10.26 3.77
N VAL A 12 -5.93 10.22 4.86
CA VAL A 12 -6.44 10.05 6.20
C VAL A 12 -5.60 10.93 7.15
N THR A 13 -6.21 11.43 8.21
CA THR A 13 -5.48 12.15 9.26
C THR A 13 -5.36 11.25 10.49
N VAL A 14 -4.13 11.10 10.97
CA VAL A 14 -3.82 10.26 12.14
C VAL A 14 -3.31 11.14 13.29
N SER A 15 -3.57 10.72 14.51
CA SER A 15 -3.30 11.51 15.72
C SER A 15 -1.90 11.27 16.27
N THR A 16 -0.89 11.45 15.43
CA THR A 16 0.52 11.37 15.83
C THR A 16 1.36 12.23 14.88
N ASP A 17 2.62 12.47 15.21
CA ASP A 17 3.53 13.27 14.39
C ASP A 17 3.98 12.50 13.14
N PRO A 18 4.50 13.20 12.10
CA PRO A 18 4.91 12.53 10.86
C PRO A 18 5.98 11.46 11.03
N ALA A 19 6.96 11.67 11.91
CA ALA A 19 8.03 10.70 12.11
C ALA A 19 7.47 9.39 12.69
N THR A 20 6.59 9.48 13.67
CA THR A 20 5.94 8.31 14.27
C THR A 20 5.00 7.64 13.25
N ALA A 21 4.21 8.43 12.53
CA ALA A 21 3.31 7.89 11.50
C ALA A 21 4.09 7.11 10.44
N PHE A 22 5.20 7.65 9.99
CA PHE A 22 6.07 7.01 9.00
C PHE A 22 6.57 5.65 9.48
N VAL A 23 7.06 5.58 10.72
CA VAL A 23 7.56 4.33 11.31
C VAL A 23 6.42 3.30 11.45
N LEU A 24 5.27 3.71 11.98
CA LEU A 24 4.14 2.80 12.16
C LEU A 24 3.60 2.30 10.82
N PHE A 25 3.57 3.16 9.81
CA PHE A 25 3.11 2.76 8.48
C PHE A 25 4.02 1.69 7.88
N THR A 26 5.32 1.90 7.94
CA THR A 26 6.30 1.03 7.27
C THR A 26 6.68 -0.19 8.11
N GLN A 27 7.13 0.01 9.33
CA GLN A 27 7.67 -1.09 10.14
C GLN A 27 6.58 -1.96 10.74
N ASP A 28 5.42 -1.39 11.02
CA ASP A 28 4.30 -2.12 11.62
C ASP A 28 3.21 -2.46 10.60
N ILE A 29 3.53 -2.52 9.32
CA ILE A 29 2.55 -2.76 8.26
C ILE A 29 1.72 -4.02 8.50
N ASN A 30 2.33 -5.08 9.03
CA ASN A 30 1.61 -6.33 9.28
C ASN A 30 0.54 -6.20 10.36
N LEU A 31 0.64 -5.20 11.22
CA LEU A 31 -0.29 -5.00 12.32
C LEU A 31 -1.55 -4.22 11.90
N TRP A 32 -1.47 -3.39 10.87
CA TRP A 32 -2.62 -2.59 10.44
C TRP A 32 -3.18 -2.99 9.08
N TRP A 33 -2.44 -3.72 8.24
CA TRP A 33 -2.94 -4.20 6.96
C TRP A 33 -4.08 -5.19 7.20
N ARG A 34 -5.18 -5.04 6.47
CA ARG A 34 -6.35 -5.91 6.67
C ARG A 34 -6.07 -7.33 6.16
N ARG A 35 -6.65 -8.31 6.84
CA ARG A 35 -6.43 -9.73 6.56
C ARG A 35 -7.62 -10.36 5.89
N GLY A 36 -8.26 -9.89 4.99
CA GLY A 36 -9.34 -10.53 4.26
C GLY A 36 -8.85 -10.99 2.88
N PRO A 37 -9.64 -11.81 2.19
CA PRO A 37 -9.28 -12.22 0.82
C PRO A 37 -9.08 -11.05 -0.12
N ASN A 38 -9.80 -9.95 0.08
CA ASN A 38 -9.70 -8.77 -0.76
C ASN A 38 -8.40 -7.99 -0.55
N PHE A 39 -7.67 -8.26 0.53
CA PHE A 39 -6.46 -7.52 0.88
C PHE A 39 -5.19 -8.36 0.82
N ARG A 40 -5.28 -9.56 0.29
CA ARG A 40 -4.10 -10.41 0.05
C ARG A 40 -3.30 -9.85 -1.12
N ILE A 41 -2.00 -9.81 -0.95
CA ILE A 41 -1.10 -9.27 -1.96
C ILE A 41 -0.49 -10.38 -2.80
N ALA A 42 0.03 -11.41 -2.15
CA ALA A 42 0.93 -12.34 -2.81
C ALA A 42 0.45 -13.80 -2.82
N GLY A 43 -0.66 -14.14 -2.22
CA GLY A 43 -1.04 -15.54 -2.20
C GLY A 43 -2.45 -15.84 -1.72
N LYS A 44 -2.74 -17.14 -1.65
CA LYS A 44 -4.05 -17.64 -1.22
C LYS A 44 -4.23 -17.64 0.29
N GLN A 45 -3.13 -17.52 1.04
CA GLN A 45 -3.12 -17.52 2.48
C GLN A 45 -2.47 -16.25 2.99
N PRO A 46 -2.92 -15.69 4.12
CA PRO A 46 -2.26 -14.52 4.70
C PRO A 46 -0.89 -14.91 5.22
N GLY A 47 0.12 -14.11 4.86
CA GLY A 47 1.47 -14.21 5.39
C GLY A 47 1.78 -13.04 6.29
N VAL A 48 3.06 -12.86 6.61
CA VAL A 48 3.56 -11.72 7.36
C VAL A 48 4.11 -10.69 6.39
N LEU A 49 3.49 -9.51 6.37
CA LEU A 49 3.94 -8.39 5.53
C LEU A 49 5.10 -7.66 6.19
N ARG A 50 6.07 -7.28 5.37
CA ARG A 50 7.21 -6.52 5.86
C ARG A 50 7.75 -5.57 4.79
N PHE A 51 8.04 -4.32 5.18
CA PHE A 51 8.87 -3.41 4.40
C PHE A 51 10.30 -3.51 4.92
N GLU A 52 11.25 -3.61 4.01
CA GLU A 52 12.65 -3.37 4.34
C GLU A 52 12.87 -1.86 4.29
N PRO A 53 13.17 -1.19 5.42
CA PRO A 53 13.05 0.27 5.53
C PRO A 53 14.27 1.01 4.99
N ARG A 54 14.43 0.99 3.67
CA ARG A 54 15.53 1.68 2.98
C ARG A 54 15.25 1.79 1.48
N LEU A 55 15.98 2.66 0.81
CA LEU A 55 15.97 2.72 -0.65
C LEU A 55 16.42 1.36 -1.20
N GLY A 56 15.70 0.84 -2.19
CA GLY A 56 15.96 -0.49 -2.73
C GLY A 56 15.42 -1.62 -1.87
N GLY A 57 14.88 -1.33 -0.69
CA GLY A 57 14.22 -2.32 0.15
C GLY A 57 12.95 -2.86 -0.50
N ARG A 58 12.49 -4.01 -0.03
CA ARG A 58 11.34 -4.68 -0.63
C ARG A 58 10.11 -4.57 0.26
N LEU A 59 8.93 -4.54 -0.37
CA LEU A 59 7.69 -4.94 0.29
C LEU A 59 7.53 -6.42 0.01
N LEU A 60 7.52 -7.24 1.04
CA LEU A 60 7.48 -8.68 0.89
C LEU A 60 6.46 -9.31 1.85
N GLU A 61 6.08 -10.53 1.53
CA GLU A 61 5.23 -11.35 2.37
C GLU A 61 5.90 -12.69 2.61
N GLU A 62 5.97 -13.11 3.88
CA GLU A 62 6.59 -14.37 4.28
C GLU A 62 5.51 -15.37 4.64
N PHE A 63 5.62 -16.60 4.11
CA PHE A 63 4.68 -17.70 4.34
C PHE A 63 5.40 -18.93 4.82
N GLU A 64 4.68 -19.76 5.57
CA GLU A 64 5.09 -21.15 5.77
C GLU A 64 4.43 -22.00 4.68
N SER A 65 5.22 -22.85 4.03
CA SER A 65 4.75 -23.80 3.03
C SER A 65 5.21 -25.21 3.39
N PRO A 66 4.61 -26.26 2.78
CA PRO A 66 5.06 -27.63 3.02
C PRO A 66 6.53 -27.86 2.69
N SER A 67 7.11 -27.08 1.79
CA SER A 67 8.53 -27.16 1.42
C SER A 67 9.43 -26.22 2.23
N GLY A 68 8.87 -25.51 3.24
CA GLY A 68 9.62 -24.58 4.08
C GLY A 68 9.15 -23.13 3.92
N PRO A 69 9.85 -22.17 4.55
CA PRO A 69 9.49 -20.76 4.45
C PRO A 69 9.62 -20.26 3.00
N GLU A 70 8.64 -19.45 2.57
CA GLU A 70 8.65 -18.81 1.27
C GLU A 70 8.53 -17.29 1.45
N VAL A 71 9.18 -16.53 0.56
CA VAL A 71 9.11 -15.07 0.54
C VAL A 71 8.66 -14.66 -0.86
N VAL A 72 7.62 -13.82 -0.92
CA VAL A 72 7.15 -13.23 -2.17
C VAL A 72 7.34 -11.72 -2.10
N THR A 73 8.03 -11.16 -3.10
CA THR A 73 8.25 -9.72 -3.19
C THR A 73 7.12 -9.07 -3.99
N THR A 74 6.42 -8.13 -3.38
CA THR A 74 5.37 -7.35 -4.04
C THR A 74 5.94 -6.16 -4.79
N GLY A 75 7.00 -5.55 -4.28
CA GLY A 75 7.62 -4.41 -4.94
C GLY A 75 8.90 -3.98 -4.25
N THR A 76 9.49 -2.94 -4.82
CA THR A 76 10.77 -2.40 -4.36
C THR A 76 10.61 -0.90 -4.09
N ILE A 77 11.20 -0.41 -3.00
CA ILE A 77 11.18 1.01 -2.65
C ILE A 77 12.09 1.76 -3.63
N THR A 78 11.50 2.70 -4.35
CA THR A 78 12.20 3.49 -5.37
C THR A 78 12.55 4.90 -4.89
N GLU A 79 11.94 5.37 -3.79
CA GLU A 79 12.25 6.64 -3.15
C GLU A 79 12.04 6.48 -1.65
N TRP A 80 12.98 7.01 -0.86
CA TRP A 80 12.95 6.86 0.60
C TRP A 80 13.40 8.16 1.25
N GLN A 81 12.43 8.94 1.77
CA GLN A 81 12.69 10.27 2.36
C GLN A 81 11.92 10.42 3.68
N PRO A 82 12.28 9.66 4.73
CA PRO A 82 11.62 9.83 6.02
C PRO A 82 11.93 11.20 6.62
N PRO A 83 11.00 11.81 7.34
CA PRO A 83 9.65 11.32 7.64
C PRO A 83 8.61 11.82 6.65
N ALA A 84 9.01 12.36 5.48
CA ALA A 84 8.12 13.07 4.58
C ALA A 84 7.40 12.17 3.59
N ARG A 85 8.11 11.24 2.99
CA ARG A 85 7.50 10.38 1.96
C ARG A 85 8.38 9.19 1.59
N PHE A 86 7.74 8.21 0.93
CA PHE A 86 8.45 7.16 0.22
C PHE A 86 7.59 6.71 -0.96
N ARG A 87 8.22 6.02 -1.90
CA ARG A 87 7.56 5.50 -3.10
C ARG A 87 8.04 4.08 -3.34
N PHE A 88 7.14 3.21 -3.79
CA PHE A 88 7.50 1.84 -4.12
C PHE A 88 6.69 1.33 -5.31
N GLU A 89 7.27 0.35 -6.01
CA GLU A 89 6.54 -0.40 -7.03
C GLU A 89 5.57 -1.35 -6.35
N TRP A 90 4.40 -1.54 -6.96
CA TRP A 90 3.42 -2.48 -6.46
C TRP A 90 3.02 -3.47 -7.55
N ARG A 91 3.14 -4.76 -7.24
CA ARG A 91 2.78 -5.85 -8.12
C ARG A 91 1.94 -6.84 -7.34
N GLY A 92 0.66 -6.97 -7.73
CA GLY A 92 -0.20 -7.98 -7.14
C GLY A 92 0.14 -9.38 -7.66
N VAL A 93 -0.46 -10.39 -7.05
CA VAL A 93 -0.23 -11.79 -7.39
C VAL A 93 -0.56 -12.09 -8.86
N ASN A 94 -1.48 -11.33 -9.45
CA ASN A 94 -1.94 -11.52 -10.83
C ASN A 94 -1.22 -10.64 -11.85
N PHE A 95 -0.11 -10.00 -11.47
CA PHE A 95 0.68 -9.19 -12.40
C PHE A 95 1.66 -10.09 -13.15
N ALA A 96 1.78 -9.87 -14.45
CA ALA A 96 2.75 -10.58 -15.28
C ALA A 96 4.15 -9.98 -15.09
N PRO A 97 5.22 -10.70 -15.48
CA PRO A 97 6.57 -10.13 -15.47
C PRO A 97 6.62 -8.81 -16.24
N GLY A 98 7.26 -7.80 -15.66
CA GLY A 98 7.37 -6.48 -16.26
C GLY A 98 6.18 -5.56 -15.99
N GLU A 99 5.08 -6.08 -15.45
CA GLU A 99 3.94 -5.24 -15.06
C GLU A 99 4.13 -4.75 -13.63
N SER A 100 3.92 -3.46 -13.41
CA SER A 100 3.94 -2.87 -12.08
C SER A 100 3.18 -1.56 -12.10
N THR A 101 2.79 -1.12 -10.91
CA THR A 101 2.22 0.20 -10.68
C THR A 101 3.06 0.90 -9.61
N GLN A 102 2.77 2.18 -9.32
CA GLN A 102 3.56 2.97 -8.39
C GLN A 102 2.68 3.46 -7.26
N VAL A 103 3.17 3.33 -6.04
CA VAL A 103 2.50 3.87 -4.86
C VAL A 103 3.41 4.91 -4.21
N GLU A 104 2.89 6.11 -4.01
CA GLU A 104 3.56 7.16 -3.25
C GLU A 104 2.79 7.37 -1.95
N VAL A 105 3.51 7.44 -0.83
CA VAL A 105 2.92 7.72 0.48
C VAL A 105 3.57 9.00 1.01
N VAL A 106 2.75 10.00 1.30
CA VAL A 106 3.19 11.32 1.75
C VAL A 106 2.66 11.57 3.16
N PHE A 107 3.53 12.07 4.03
CA PHE A 107 3.22 12.36 5.44
C PHE A 107 3.41 13.85 5.67
N GLU A 108 2.31 14.56 5.95
CA GLU A 108 2.32 16.02 6.13
C GLU A 108 1.84 16.38 7.52
N GLU A 109 2.61 17.20 8.22
CA GLU A 109 2.17 17.72 9.51
C GLU A 109 0.94 18.60 9.34
N VAL A 110 -0.09 18.37 10.18
CA VAL A 110 -1.30 19.16 10.25
C VAL A 110 -1.60 19.45 11.71
N PRO A 111 -2.48 20.43 12.02
CA PRO A 111 -2.72 20.81 13.43
C PRO A 111 -3.14 19.66 14.34
N THR A 112 -3.86 18.66 13.81
CA THR A 112 -4.36 17.52 14.60
C THR A 112 -3.48 16.30 14.53
N GLY A 113 -2.33 16.36 13.84
CA GLY A 113 -1.42 15.23 13.72
C GLY A 113 -0.74 15.17 12.38
N THR A 114 -0.98 14.12 11.62
CA THR A 114 -0.36 13.89 10.31
C THR A 114 -1.42 13.52 9.29
N ARG A 115 -1.40 14.19 8.14
CA ARG A 115 -2.16 13.74 6.97
C ARG A 115 -1.30 12.75 6.20
N VAL A 116 -1.82 11.56 6.01
CA VAL A 116 -1.19 10.51 5.21
C VAL A 116 -1.95 10.39 3.90
N THR A 117 -1.24 10.58 2.79
CA THR A 117 -1.86 10.54 1.46
C THR A 117 -1.24 9.40 0.66
N ILE A 118 -2.09 8.53 0.11
CA ILE A 118 -1.72 7.47 -0.83
C ILE A 118 -2.02 7.98 -2.23
N ARG A 119 -1.04 7.86 -3.13
CA ARG A 119 -1.22 8.10 -4.56
C ARG A 119 -0.76 6.86 -5.30
N HIS A 120 -1.70 6.15 -5.90
CA HIS A 120 -1.42 4.92 -6.63
C HIS A 120 -1.68 5.16 -8.11
N SER A 121 -0.65 5.08 -8.93
CA SER A 121 -0.68 5.42 -10.35
C SER A 121 -0.03 4.33 -11.18
N GLY A 122 -0.02 4.50 -12.52
CA GLY A 122 0.57 3.54 -13.44
C GLY A 122 -0.41 2.52 -13.99
N TRP A 123 -1.69 2.66 -13.68
CA TRP A 123 -2.73 1.74 -14.13
C TRP A 123 -2.90 1.76 -15.65
N ALA A 124 -2.65 2.90 -16.29
CA ALA A 124 -2.79 3.03 -17.74
C ALA A 124 -1.82 2.14 -18.52
N ALA A 125 -0.72 1.73 -17.91
CA ALA A 125 0.25 0.83 -18.52
C ALA A 125 -0.20 -0.62 -18.53
N LEU A 126 -1.23 -0.97 -17.77
CA LEU A 126 -1.76 -2.33 -17.71
C LEU A 126 -2.85 -2.52 -18.77
N PRO A 127 -2.96 -3.73 -19.37
CA PRO A 127 -4.00 -4.00 -20.35
C PRO A 127 -5.40 -3.73 -19.81
N PRO A 128 -6.37 -3.34 -20.68
CA PRO A 128 -7.74 -3.11 -20.23
C PRO A 128 -8.42 -4.34 -19.63
N ASP A 129 -8.00 -5.52 -20.02
CA ASP A 129 -8.53 -6.80 -19.51
C ASP A 129 -7.70 -7.41 -18.39
N HIS A 130 -6.79 -6.62 -17.82
CA HIS A 130 -5.92 -7.12 -16.74
C HIS A 130 -6.76 -7.63 -15.54
N PRO A 131 -6.42 -8.79 -14.96
CA PRO A 131 -7.21 -9.36 -13.85
C PRO A 131 -7.39 -8.45 -12.65
N VAL A 132 -6.43 -7.55 -12.38
CA VAL A 132 -6.55 -6.62 -11.25
C VAL A 132 -7.76 -5.70 -11.36
N ARG A 133 -8.26 -5.49 -12.58
CA ARG A 133 -9.40 -4.61 -12.83
C ARG A 133 -10.75 -5.27 -12.54
N HIS A 134 -10.79 -6.59 -12.39
CA HIS A 134 -12.03 -7.34 -12.17
C HIS A 134 -13.14 -6.94 -13.14
N GLY A 135 -12.78 -6.73 -14.41
CA GLY A 135 -13.72 -6.33 -15.45
C GLY A 135 -14.10 -4.86 -15.44
N GLN A 136 -13.56 -4.05 -14.52
CA GLN A 136 -13.88 -2.63 -14.42
C GLN A 136 -12.83 -1.79 -15.12
N GLN A 137 -13.23 -0.64 -15.65
CA GLN A 137 -12.33 0.27 -16.36
C GLN A 137 -12.69 1.73 -16.02
N GLY A 138 -11.73 2.63 -16.28
CA GLY A 138 -11.93 4.06 -16.13
C GLY A 138 -12.33 4.47 -14.73
N PRO A 139 -13.27 5.43 -14.59
CA PRO A 139 -13.67 5.94 -13.27
C PRO A 139 -14.21 4.87 -12.32
N ALA A 140 -14.88 3.83 -12.85
CA ALA A 140 -15.41 2.75 -12.03
C ALA A 140 -14.28 1.98 -11.35
N PHE A 141 -13.22 1.67 -12.08
CA PHE A 141 -12.04 0.99 -11.51
C PHE A 141 -11.34 1.86 -10.46
N ILE A 142 -11.14 3.15 -10.77
CA ILE A 142 -10.48 4.08 -9.84
C ILE A 142 -11.29 4.20 -8.55
N ARG A 143 -12.61 4.23 -8.63
CA ARG A 143 -13.46 4.27 -7.43
C ARG A 143 -13.31 3.01 -6.59
N ILE A 144 -13.25 1.85 -7.21
CA ILE A 144 -13.05 0.59 -6.50
C ILE A 144 -11.71 0.59 -5.77
N MET A 145 -10.64 1.03 -6.43
CA MET A 145 -9.32 1.11 -5.81
C MET A 145 -9.27 2.16 -4.70
N GLY A 146 -10.01 3.26 -4.86
CA GLY A 146 -10.15 4.27 -3.82
C GLY A 146 -10.82 3.72 -2.56
N LEU A 147 -11.87 2.92 -2.72
CA LEU A 147 -12.55 2.28 -1.60
C LEU A 147 -11.63 1.26 -0.91
N TRP A 148 -10.88 0.50 -1.69
CA TRP A 148 -9.91 -0.47 -1.18
C TRP A 148 -8.83 0.21 -0.32
N TRP A 149 -8.21 1.27 -0.85
CA TRP A 149 -7.24 2.03 -0.10
C TRP A 149 -7.87 2.76 1.09
N GLY A 150 -9.11 3.24 0.93
CA GLY A 150 -9.85 3.88 2.01
C GLY A 150 -10.04 2.95 3.20
N ASP A 151 -10.37 1.69 2.95
CA ASP A 151 -10.49 0.68 4.00
C ASP A 151 -9.15 0.46 4.70
N LEU A 152 -8.06 0.39 3.95
CA LEU A 152 -6.72 0.22 4.51
C LEU A 152 -6.30 1.44 5.34
N MET A 153 -6.60 2.64 4.86
CA MET A 153 -6.26 3.86 5.59
C MET A 153 -7.10 4.02 6.86
N THR A 154 -8.35 3.58 6.85
CA THR A 154 -9.18 3.53 8.05
C THR A 154 -8.56 2.58 9.09
N SER A 155 -8.10 1.43 8.64
CA SER A 155 -7.40 0.47 9.51
C SER A 155 -6.12 1.09 10.10
N PHE A 156 -5.35 1.80 9.29
CA PHE A 156 -4.15 2.47 9.76
C PHE A 156 -4.49 3.55 10.80
N ARG A 157 -5.51 4.36 10.56
CA ARG A 157 -5.94 5.40 11.50
C ARG A 157 -6.36 4.79 12.85
N GLU A 158 -7.12 3.71 12.83
CA GLU A 158 -7.53 3.00 14.03
C GLU A 158 -6.33 2.46 14.80
N PHE A 159 -5.37 1.88 14.07
CA PHE A 159 -4.13 1.37 14.66
C PHE A 159 -3.35 2.48 15.36
N VAL A 160 -3.20 3.63 14.73
CA VAL A 160 -2.50 4.78 15.33
C VAL A 160 -3.25 5.30 16.55
N THR A 161 -4.58 5.41 16.47
CA THR A 161 -5.41 5.86 17.59
C THR A 161 -5.27 4.94 18.80
N ASP A 162 -5.29 3.63 18.58
CA ASP A 162 -5.14 2.67 19.67
C ASP A 162 -3.77 2.77 20.33
N ARG A 163 -2.73 3.00 19.56
CA ARG A 163 -1.38 3.17 20.10
C ARG A 163 -1.23 4.48 20.87
N ALA A 164 -1.83 5.57 20.38
CA ALA A 164 -1.78 6.87 21.06
C ALA A 164 -2.56 6.87 22.36
N GLY A 165 -3.57 5.99 22.51
CA GLY A 165 -4.36 5.85 23.73
C GLY A 165 -3.75 4.90 24.77
N SER A 166 -2.61 4.33 24.49
CA SER A 166 -1.96 3.35 25.38
C SER A 166 -1.07 4.03 26.40
#